data_70a587220ce431b4ade7925f4ececf99
#
_entry.id   70a587220ce431b4ade7925f4ececf99
#
_cell.length_a   1.000
_cell.length_b   1.000
_cell.length_c   1.000
_cell.angle_alpha   90.00
_cell.angle_beta   90.00
_cell.angle_gamma   90.00
#
_symmetry.space_group_name_H-M   'P 1'
#
loop_
_entity.id
_entity.type
_entity.pdbx_description
1 polymer ?
#
loop_
_entity_poly.entity_id
_entity_poly.type
_entity_poly.pdbx_seq_one_letter_code
_entity_poly.pdbx_strand_id
1 'polypeptide(L)'
;MAAILCGGMALMAGLPGWSARAQTAGEGDRIERAAQVLDRFLSDPNGHGLRETIKQARGVLIVPNYVRAGFVIGGTGGGGVMLLRRPDGGWNGPAFFDTIAGTLGPQLGVYRSELIMLFMTERSVNRALQGSMQFGADASVAAGPVGAGERGPFADIYTYIRPVGAYAGISVSTGAVEPDRGENELFYGRGASARAILVEGRYNTESGQKLRQLLAQY
;
A
#
# COMPACT_ATOMS: atom_id res chain seq x y z
N MET A 1 59.55 -24.45 -7.14
CA MET A 1 58.79 -24.73 -5.92
C MET A 1 57.77 -23.63 -5.77
N ALA A 2 56.52 -23.91 -6.16
CA ALA A 2 55.38 -23.00 -6.03
C ALA A 2 54.29 -23.74 -5.28
N ALA A 3 53.98 -23.24 -4.07
CA ALA A 3 52.91 -23.79 -3.25
C ALA A 3 51.58 -23.10 -3.60
N ILE A 4 50.62 -23.90 -4.05
CA ILE A 4 49.23 -23.49 -4.32
C ILE A 4 48.46 -23.61 -3.01
N LEU A 5 48.01 -22.48 -2.46
CA LEU A 5 47.05 -22.41 -1.36
C LEU A 5 45.63 -22.45 -1.94
N CYS A 6 44.97 -23.62 -1.80
CA CYS A 6 43.52 -23.74 -1.99
C CYS A 6 42.81 -23.09 -0.80
N GLY A 7 42.22 -21.91 -1.01
CA GLY A 7 41.29 -21.30 -0.08
C GLY A 7 39.92 -21.95 -0.19
N GLY A 8 39.49 -22.63 0.88
CA GLY A 8 38.16 -23.22 0.96
C GLY A 8 37.06 -22.18 1.01
N MET A 9 36.19 -22.18 0.03
CA MET A 9 34.95 -21.43 0.00
C MET A 9 33.91 -22.17 0.86
N ALA A 10 33.73 -21.70 2.09
CA ALA A 10 32.67 -22.19 2.96
C ALA A 10 31.32 -21.79 2.38
N LEU A 11 30.57 -22.74 1.81
CA LEU A 11 29.17 -22.61 1.48
C LEU A 11 28.37 -22.46 2.81
N MET A 12 27.99 -21.23 3.13
CA MET A 12 26.96 -20.96 4.13
C MET A 12 25.61 -21.36 3.50
N ALA A 13 25.24 -22.62 3.64
CA ALA A 13 23.89 -23.11 3.39
C ALA A 13 22.98 -22.48 4.47
N GLY A 14 22.35 -21.34 4.16
CA GLY A 14 21.36 -20.72 5.02
C GLY A 14 20.21 -21.70 5.24
N LEU A 15 19.88 -21.97 6.50
CA LEU A 15 18.75 -22.82 6.88
C LEU A 15 17.46 -22.20 6.32
N PRO A 16 16.64 -22.94 5.56
CA PRO A 16 15.45 -22.39 4.88
C PRO A 16 14.40 -21.79 5.83
N GLY A 17 14.43 -22.14 7.10
CA GLY A 17 13.51 -21.58 8.11
C GLY A 17 13.87 -20.19 8.62
N TRP A 18 15.11 -19.72 8.48
CA TRP A 18 15.51 -18.39 8.95
C TRP A 18 15.08 -17.29 7.98
N SER A 19 15.21 -17.53 6.68
CA SER A 19 14.79 -16.57 5.65
C SER A 19 13.29 -16.33 5.67
N ALA A 20 12.47 -17.38 5.77
CA ALA A 20 11.02 -17.27 5.83
C ALA A 20 10.54 -16.50 7.08
N ARG A 21 11.17 -16.73 8.24
CA ARG A 21 10.81 -16.06 9.49
C ARG A 21 11.21 -14.58 9.52
N ALA A 22 12.32 -14.23 8.89
CA ALA A 22 12.74 -12.83 8.74
C ALA A 22 11.84 -12.06 7.76
N GLN A 23 11.35 -12.71 6.71
CA GLN A 23 10.43 -12.12 5.74
C GLN A 23 9.04 -11.88 6.34
N THR A 24 8.44 -12.87 7.01
CA THR A 24 7.15 -12.69 7.70
C THR A 24 7.20 -11.64 8.80
N ALA A 25 8.34 -11.44 9.46
CA ALA A 25 8.54 -10.35 10.41
C ALA A 25 8.52 -8.98 9.72
N GLY A 26 9.09 -8.86 8.52
CA GLY A 26 9.06 -7.62 7.72
C GLY A 26 7.66 -7.24 7.23
N GLU A 27 6.82 -8.22 6.95
CA GLU A 27 5.43 -8.04 6.51
C GLU A 27 4.50 -7.67 7.67
N GLY A 28 4.67 -8.31 8.83
CA GLY A 28 4.00 -7.92 10.07
C GLY A 28 4.33 -6.47 10.46
N ASP A 29 5.58 -6.06 10.28
CA ASP A 29 6.03 -4.68 10.47
C ASP A 29 5.40 -3.71 9.44
N ARG A 30 5.15 -4.13 8.19
CA ARG A 30 4.43 -3.32 7.20
C ARG A 30 2.99 -3.07 7.60
N ILE A 31 2.29 -4.08 8.11
CA ILE A 31 0.92 -3.95 8.61
C ILE A 31 0.86 -2.99 9.79
N GLU A 32 1.79 -3.11 10.73
CA GLU A 32 1.87 -2.22 11.89
C GLU A 32 2.18 -0.77 11.48
N ARG A 33 3.13 -0.56 10.56
CA ARG A 33 3.41 0.78 9.99
C ARG A 33 2.20 1.35 9.27
N ALA A 34 1.45 0.53 8.53
CA ALA A 34 0.23 0.98 7.88
C ALA A 34 -0.83 1.42 8.90
N ALA A 35 -0.96 0.71 10.02
CA ALA A 35 -1.86 1.10 11.10
C ALA A 35 -1.44 2.44 11.74
N GLN A 36 -0.15 2.66 11.94
CA GLN A 36 0.38 3.92 12.46
C GLN A 36 0.16 5.08 11.47
N VAL A 37 0.33 4.84 10.16
CA VAL A 37 0.04 5.82 9.11
C VAL A 37 -1.43 6.19 9.13
N LEU A 38 -2.32 5.21 9.11
CA LEU A 38 -3.76 5.43 9.14
C LEU A 38 -4.17 6.23 10.38
N ASP A 39 -3.67 5.87 11.55
CA ASP A 39 -3.94 6.55 12.81
C ASP A 39 -3.51 8.02 12.76
N ARG A 40 -2.29 8.32 12.24
CA ARG A 40 -1.81 9.70 12.05
C ARG A 40 -2.70 10.52 11.13
N PHE A 41 -3.17 9.95 10.04
CA PHE A 41 -4.08 10.64 9.12
C PHE A 41 -5.47 10.87 9.73
N LEU A 42 -5.99 9.90 10.48
CA LEU A 42 -7.29 10.01 11.15
C LEU A 42 -7.27 10.98 12.32
N SER A 43 -6.14 11.07 13.03
CA SER A 43 -5.94 11.99 14.16
C SER A 43 -5.58 13.40 13.74
N ASP A 44 -5.28 13.64 12.45
CA ASP A 44 -4.96 14.97 11.96
C ASP A 44 -6.20 15.90 12.06
N PRO A 45 -6.09 17.07 12.71
CA PRO A 45 -7.20 18.04 12.76
C PRO A 45 -7.72 18.40 11.36
N ASN A 46 -6.84 18.46 10.36
CA ASN A 46 -7.19 18.77 8.97
C ASN A 46 -7.65 17.52 8.19
N GLY A 47 -7.66 16.34 8.80
CA GLY A 47 -8.06 15.06 8.18
C GLY A 47 -9.56 14.87 8.04
N HIS A 48 -10.39 15.92 8.18
CA HIS A 48 -11.84 15.81 8.12
C HIS A 48 -12.33 15.24 6.79
N GLY A 49 -11.79 15.71 5.68
CA GLY A 49 -12.13 15.21 4.34
C GLY A 49 -11.83 13.72 4.17
N LEU A 50 -10.69 13.25 4.67
CA LEU A 50 -10.37 11.81 4.68
C LEU A 50 -11.41 11.01 5.46
N ARG A 51 -11.75 11.44 6.69
CA ARG A 51 -12.71 10.74 7.54
C ARG A 51 -14.09 10.61 6.88
N GLU A 52 -14.56 11.68 6.23
CA GLU A 52 -15.83 11.64 5.50
C GLU A 52 -15.77 10.77 4.25
N THR A 53 -14.65 10.80 3.51
CA THR A 53 -14.48 10.02 2.29
C THR A 53 -14.34 8.52 2.59
N ILE A 54 -13.69 8.14 3.70
CA ILE A 54 -13.59 6.74 4.14
C ILE A 54 -14.97 6.11 4.31
N LYS A 55 -15.96 6.83 4.84
CA LYS A 55 -17.33 6.31 5.03
C LYS A 55 -17.98 5.78 3.75
N GLN A 56 -17.56 6.30 2.60
CA GLN A 56 -18.09 5.93 1.28
C GLN A 56 -17.14 5.00 0.51
N ALA A 57 -15.91 4.81 0.99
CA ALA A 57 -14.91 4.02 0.31
C ALA A 57 -15.25 2.52 0.31
N ARG A 58 -15.06 1.88 -0.82
CA ARG A 58 -15.16 0.42 -0.99
C ARG A 58 -13.89 -0.29 -0.55
N GLY A 59 -12.74 0.36 -0.74
CA GLY A 59 -11.44 -0.16 -0.32
C GLY A 59 -10.48 0.95 0.09
N VAL A 60 -9.51 0.59 0.92
CA VAL A 60 -8.45 1.48 1.41
C VAL A 60 -7.12 0.81 1.20
N LEU A 61 -6.22 1.43 0.44
CA LEU A 61 -4.83 1.02 0.30
C LEU A 61 -3.95 2.02 1.06
N ILE A 62 -3.11 1.52 1.94
CA ILE A 62 -2.19 2.30 2.75
C ILE A 62 -0.78 1.91 2.39
N VAL A 63 0.03 2.87 1.94
CA VAL A 63 1.44 2.70 1.57
C VAL A 63 2.30 3.49 2.57
N PRO A 64 2.89 2.83 3.57
CA PRO A 64 3.62 3.51 4.65
C PRO A 64 4.91 4.17 4.18
N ASN A 65 5.50 3.67 3.11
CA ASN A 65 6.76 4.14 2.58
C ASN A 65 6.68 4.27 1.05
N TYR A 66 6.05 5.36 0.59
CA TYR A 66 5.96 5.69 -0.82
C TYR A 66 7.18 6.51 -1.21
N VAL A 67 8.09 5.90 -1.95
CA VAL A 67 9.39 6.47 -2.31
C VAL A 67 9.33 7.04 -3.72
N ARG A 68 9.82 8.26 -3.88
CA ARG A 68 10.08 8.90 -5.16
C ARG A 68 11.57 9.09 -5.34
N ALA A 69 12.10 8.61 -6.45
CA ALA A 69 13.51 8.77 -6.82
C ALA A 69 13.63 9.14 -8.29
N GLY A 70 14.48 10.12 -8.61
CA GLY A 70 14.73 10.51 -10.00
C GLY A 70 15.53 11.80 -10.14
N PHE A 71 15.95 12.06 -11.38
CA PHE A 71 16.67 13.29 -11.76
C PHE A 71 15.85 14.13 -12.75
N VAL A 72 15.57 13.63 -13.95
CA VAL A 72 14.69 14.22 -14.99
C VAL A 72 13.56 13.24 -15.28
N ILE A 73 13.88 11.96 -15.28
CA ILE A 73 12.94 10.86 -15.33
C ILE A 73 13.07 10.13 -13.99
N GLY A 74 11.98 9.85 -13.35
CA GLY A 74 11.96 9.17 -12.07
C GLY A 74 10.86 8.14 -11.96
N GLY A 75 10.96 7.34 -10.91
CA GLY A 75 9.93 6.42 -10.50
C GLY A 75 9.46 6.73 -9.09
N THR A 76 8.21 6.43 -8.83
CA THR A 76 7.66 6.37 -7.48
C THR A 76 7.07 5.01 -7.25
N GLY A 77 7.12 4.54 -6.03
CA GLY A 77 6.51 3.26 -5.70
C GLY A 77 6.63 2.93 -4.22
N GLY A 78 5.96 1.88 -3.84
CA GLY A 78 6.04 1.34 -2.49
C GLY A 78 5.05 0.21 -2.26
N GLY A 79 5.45 -0.71 -1.38
CA GLY A 79 4.57 -1.75 -0.89
C GLY A 79 3.58 -1.21 0.13
N GLY A 80 2.33 -1.62 0.02
CA GLY A 80 1.25 -1.23 0.90
C GLY A 80 0.38 -2.40 1.32
N VAL A 81 -0.66 -2.09 2.07
CA VAL A 81 -1.69 -3.05 2.47
C VAL A 81 -3.07 -2.51 2.14
N MET A 82 -3.90 -3.37 1.54
CA MET A 82 -5.26 -3.04 1.15
C MET A 82 -6.28 -3.73 2.05
N LEU A 83 -7.30 -3.00 2.44
CA LEU A 83 -8.49 -3.52 3.10
C LEU A 83 -9.71 -3.25 2.23
N LEU A 84 -10.69 -4.14 2.25
CA LEU A 84 -11.92 -4.02 1.49
C LEU A 84 -13.13 -4.01 2.43
N ARG A 85 -14.05 -3.08 2.19
CA ARG A 85 -15.29 -2.99 2.94
C ARG A 85 -16.23 -4.13 2.58
N ARG A 86 -16.76 -4.79 3.60
CA ARG A 86 -17.76 -5.84 3.45
C ARG A 86 -19.17 -5.27 3.32
N PRO A 87 -20.11 -6.04 2.79
CA PRO A 87 -21.52 -5.61 2.72
C PRO A 87 -22.15 -5.29 4.09
N ASP A 88 -21.67 -5.91 5.17
CA ASP A 88 -22.13 -5.68 6.54
C ASP A 88 -21.48 -4.44 7.21
N GLY A 89 -20.66 -3.69 6.49
CA GLY A 89 -19.94 -2.50 6.97
C GLY A 89 -18.59 -2.78 7.59
N GLY A 90 -18.24 -4.05 7.86
CA GLY A 90 -16.91 -4.41 8.36
C GLY A 90 -15.84 -4.39 7.27
N TRP A 91 -14.61 -4.80 7.62
CA TRP A 91 -13.47 -4.79 6.72
C TRP A 91 -12.77 -6.14 6.67
N ASN A 92 -12.44 -6.58 5.46
CA ASN A 92 -11.57 -7.73 5.21
C ASN A 92 -10.14 -7.29 4.93
N GLY A 93 -9.19 -8.18 5.16
CA GLY A 93 -7.77 -7.94 4.94
C GLY A 93 -6.97 -7.77 6.24
N PRO A 94 -5.74 -7.29 6.13
CA PRO A 94 -5.09 -6.67 4.97
C PRO A 94 -4.57 -7.67 3.94
N ALA A 95 -4.48 -7.28 2.68
CA ALA A 95 -3.71 -7.97 1.63
C ALA A 95 -2.58 -7.05 1.14
N PHE A 96 -1.45 -7.63 0.75
CA PHE A 96 -0.29 -6.89 0.27
C PHE A 96 -0.42 -6.51 -1.19
N PHE A 97 -0.05 -5.27 -1.50
CA PHE A 97 -0.09 -4.66 -2.83
C PHE A 97 1.13 -3.80 -3.08
N ASP A 98 1.53 -3.71 -4.33
CA ASP A 98 2.53 -2.78 -4.81
C ASP A 98 1.91 -1.63 -5.59
N THR A 99 2.50 -0.45 -5.43
CA THR A 99 2.18 0.76 -6.20
C THR A 99 3.42 1.19 -6.96
N ILE A 100 3.27 1.41 -8.26
CA ILE A 100 4.36 1.87 -9.13
C ILE A 100 3.82 3.01 -10.00
N ALA A 101 4.57 4.12 -10.09
CA ALA A 101 4.25 5.22 -10.97
C ALA A 101 5.51 5.80 -11.62
N GLY A 102 5.41 6.14 -12.91
CA GLY A 102 6.42 6.93 -13.59
C GLY A 102 6.22 8.41 -13.32
N THR A 103 7.32 9.16 -13.22
CA THR A 103 7.28 10.61 -13.05
C THR A 103 8.22 11.28 -14.04
N LEU A 104 7.72 12.33 -14.69
CA LEU A 104 8.50 13.20 -15.59
C LEU A 104 8.59 14.59 -14.94
N GLY A 105 9.78 15.17 -14.96
CA GLY A 105 10.00 16.53 -14.47
C GLY A 105 11.35 16.72 -13.77
N PRO A 106 11.80 17.97 -13.60
CA PRO A 106 13.04 18.29 -12.91
C PRO A 106 12.91 17.96 -11.42
N GLN A 107 13.47 16.83 -11.02
CA GLN A 107 13.41 16.33 -9.65
C GLN A 107 14.77 15.79 -9.28
N LEU A 108 15.37 16.41 -8.27
CA LEU A 108 16.65 15.99 -7.71
C LEU A 108 16.39 15.39 -6.32
N GLY A 109 16.69 14.10 -6.16
CA GLY A 109 16.71 13.49 -4.84
C GLY A 109 15.80 12.29 -4.65
N VAL A 110 15.81 11.81 -3.42
CA VAL A 110 14.92 10.74 -2.94
C VAL A 110 14.00 11.33 -1.90
N TYR A 111 12.70 11.20 -2.13
CA TYR A 111 11.66 11.70 -1.23
C TYR A 111 10.83 10.52 -0.74
N ARG A 112 10.40 10.61 0.52
CA ARG A 112 9.52 9.64 1.14
C ARG A 112 8.21 10.29 1.52
N SER A 113 7.13 9.55 1.38
CA SER A 113 5.79 9.99 1.75
C SER A 113 4.99 8.83 2.30
N GLU A 114 3.99 9.15 3.06
CA GLU A 114 2.90 8.23 3.43
C GLU A 114 1.74 8.48 2.46
N LEU A 115 1.15 7.42 1.94
CA LEU A 115 0.07 7.51 0.95
C LEU A 115 -1.13 6.68 1.42
N ILE A 116 -2.32 7.27 1.36
CA ILE A 116 -3.60 6.56 1.47
C ILE A 116 -4.37 6.75 0.16
N MET A 117 -4.88 5.65 -0.39
CA MET A 117 -5.72 5.64 -1.57
C MET A 117 -7.08 5.06 -1.18
N LEU A 118 -8.15 5.80 -1.43
CA LEU A 118 -9.52 5.38 -1.20
C LEU A 118 -10.18 5.01 -2.52
N PHE A 119 -10.55 3.75 -2.66
CA PHE A 119 -11.25 3.20 -3.83
C PHE A 119 -12.74 3.41 -3.66
N MET A 120 -13.33 4.26 -4.48
CA MET A 120 -14.73 4.67 -4.35
C MET A 120 -15.69 3.77 -5.13
N THR A 121 -15.22 3.11 -6.19
CA THR A 121 -16.05 2.31 -7.10
C THR A 121 -15.66 0.83 -7.05
N GLU A 122 -16.63 -0.04 -7.26
CA GLU A 122 -16.37 -1.49 -7.41
C GLU A 122 -15.49 -1.79 -8.62
N ARG A 123 -15.60 -0.96 -9.66
CA ARG A 123 -14.78 -1.08 -10.86
C ARG A 123 -13.30 -0.89 -10.51
N SER A 124 -12.95 0.16 -9.78
CA SER A 124 -11.55 0.41 -9.38
C SER A 124 -11.00 -0.70 -8.47
N VAL A 125 -11.81 -1.19 -7.53
CA VAL A 125 -11.44 -2.33 -6.68
C VAL A 125 -11.19 -3.59 -7.52
N ASN A 126 -12.11 -3.94 -8.43
CA ASN A 126 -11.97 -5.13 -9.26
C ASN A 126 -10.74 -5.07 -10.17
N ARG A 127 -10.42 -3.90 -10.72
CA ARG A 127 -9.20 -3.68 -11.52
C ARG A 127 -7.93 -3.87 -10.68
N ALA A 128 -7.90 -3.32 -9.47
CA ALA A 128 -6.78 -3.52 -8.54
C ALA A 128 -6.58 -5.01 -8.20
N LEU A 129 -7.66 -5.74 -7.91
CA LEU A 129 -7.60 -7.17 -7.60
C LEU A 129 -7.11 -8.04 -8.77
N GLN A 130 -7.33 -7.60 -10.00
CA GLN A 130 -6.86 -8.29 -11.21
C GLN A 130 -5.37 -8.05 -11.50
N GLY A 131 -4.74 -7.05 -10.85
CA GLY A 131 -3.36 -6.67 -11.08
C GLY A 131 -3.12 -6.00 -12.43
N SER A 132 -4.13 -5.33 -12.96
CA SER A 132 -4.07 -4.66 -14.26
C SER A 132 -4.55 -3.22 -14.21
N MET A 133 -4.66 -2.63 -13.01
CA MET A 133 -5.17 -1.27 -12.87
C MET A 133 -4.10 -0.24 -13.19
N GLN A 134 -4.37 0.58 -14.21
CA GLN A 134 -3.57 1.74 -14.55
C GLN A 134 -4.34 3.03 -14.25
N PHE A 135 -3.73 3.94 -13.49
CA PHE A 135 -4.29 5.24 -13.19
C PHE A 135 -4.34 6.10 -14.45
N GLY A 136 -5.44 6.83 -14.61
CA GLY A 136 -5.68 7.68 -15.79
C GLY A 136 -6.26 6.95 -16.99
N ALA A 137 -6.02 5.63 -17.14
CA ALA A 137 -6.60 4.81 -18.19
C ALA A 137 -7.81 3.99 -17.69
N ASP A 138 -7.64 3.27 -16.59
CA ASP A 138 -8.67 2.36 -16.05
C ASP A 138 -9.49 2.99 -14.92
N ALA A 139 -8.91 3.93 -14.19
CA ALA A 139 -9.53 4.61 -13.06
C ALA A 139 -9.09 6.08 -13.01
N SER A 140 -10.02 6.99 -12.78
CA SER A 140 -9.74 8.38 -12.49
C SER A 140 -9.18 8.53 -11.08
N VAL A 141 -8.11 9.33 -10.93
CA VAL A 141 -7.46 9.58 -9.64
C VAL A 141 -7.43 11.07 -9.37
N ALA A 142 -7.86 11.47 -8.18
CA ALA A 142 -7.82 12.85 -7.73
C ALA A 142 -7.24 12.96 -6.33
N ALA A 143 -6.74 14.15 -5.97
CA ALA A 143 -6.48 14.48 -4.59
C ALA A 143 -7.78 14.48 -3.80
N GLY A 144 -7.77 13.87 -2.62
CA GLY A 144 -8.95 13.82 -1.77
C GLY A 144 -9.29 15.19 -1.19
N PRO A 145 -10.58 15.45 -0.89
CA PRO A 145 -11.01 16.69 -0.25
C PRO A 145 -10.38 16.82 1.15
N VAL A 146 -9.99 18.02 1.53
CA VAL A 146 -9.29 18.29 2.80
C VAL A 146 -10.26 18.88 3.83
N GLY A 147 -11.09 19.85 3.44
CA GLY A 147 -11.99 20.57 4.32
C GLY A 147 -13.30 19.85 4.64
N ALA A 148 -13.96 20.30 5.70
CA ALA A 148 -15.29 19.84 6.03
C ALA A 148 -16.31 20.34 4.99
N GLY A 149 -17.10 19.41 4.43
CA GLY A 149 -18.13 19.74 3.43
C GLY A 149 -17.60 19.99 2.03
N GLU A 150 -16.30 19.94 1.79
CA GLU A 150 -15.74 19.98 0.45
C GLU A 150 -16.11 18.70 -0.31
N ARG A 151 -16.64 18.89 -1.51
CA ARG A 151 -16.82 17.79 -2.47
C ARG A 151 -15.68 17.88 -3.48
N GLY A 152 -14.83 16.87 -3.47
CA GLY A 152 -13.82 16.69 -4.52
C GLY A 152 -14.49 16.43 -5.88
N PRO A 153 -13.77 16.60 -7.01
CA PRO A 153 -14.24 16.14 -8.31
C PRO A 153 -14.56 14.64 -8.22
N PHE A 154 -15.57 14.18 -8.98
CA PHE A 154 -15.86 12.75 -9.03
C PHE A 154 -14.62 11.99 -9.49
N ALA A 155 -14.14 11.06 -8.69
CA ALA A 155 -13.01 10.20 -9.01
C ALA A 155 -13.25 8.78 -8.53
N ASP A 156 -12.71 7.81 -9.26
CA ASP A 156 -12.73 6.40 -8.85
C ASP A 156 -11.84 6.14 -7.64
N ILE A 157 -10.78 6.96 -7.50
CA ILE A 157 -9.80 6.86 -6.41
C ILE A 157 -9.45 8.25 -5.91
N TYR A 158 -9.53 8.45 -4.60
CA TYR A 158 -8.96 9.63 -3.94
C TYR A 158 -7.63 9.29 -3.28
N THR A 159 -6.66 10.20 -3.40
CA THR A 159 -5.33 10.06 -2.81
C THR A 159 -5.10 11.11 -1.73
N TYR A 160 -4.54 10.67 -0.62
CA TYR A 160 -4.09 11.52 0.49
C TYR A 160 -2.61 11.23 0.73
N ILE A 161 -1.78 12.27 0.63
CA ILE A 161 -0.32 12.14 0.72
C ILE A 161 0.19 13.02 1.84
N ARG A 162 1.03 12.44 2.69
CA ARG A 162 1.78 13.15 3.72
C ARG A 162 3.27 13.01 3.43
N PRO A 163 3.96 14.09 3.07
CA PRO A 163 5.42 14.07 2.91
C PRO A 163 6.11 13.79 4.24
N VAL A 164 7.16 12.98 4.21
CA VAL A 164 8.06 12.77 5.35
C VAL A 164 9.29 13.66 5.13
N GLY A 165 9.34 14.82 5.80
CA GLY A 165 10.37 15.84 5.62
C GLY A 165 9.87 17.12 4.97
N ALA A 166 10.77 17.95 4.44
CA ALA A 166 10.49 19.33 4.02
C ALA A 166 9.86 19.51 2.61
N TYR A 167 9.47 18.43 1.91
CA TYR A 167 8.98 18.54 0.54
C TYR A 167 7.45 18.41 0.47
N ALA A 168 6.80 19.42 -0.13
CA ALA A 168 5.38 19.41 -0.48
C ALA A 168 5.22 19.39 -2.00
N GLY A 169 4.34 18.54 -2.55
CA GLY A 169 4.01 18.56 -3.98
C GLY A 169 4.15 17.23 -4.70
N ILE A 170 3.68 16.14 -4.10
CA ILE A 170 3.56 14.86 -4.78
C ILE A 170 2.10 14.68 -5.21
N SER A 171 1.88 14.40 -6.50
CA SER A 171 0.59 13.94 -7.02
C SER A 171 0.74 12.52 -7.58
N VAL A 172 -0.28 11.70 -7.39
CA VAL A 172 -0.38 10.38 -8.04
C VAL A 172 -1.44 10.51 -9.12
N SER A 173 -1.03 10.65 -10.37
CA SER A 173 -1.94 10.81 -11.50
C SER A 173 -1.82 9.67 -12.53
N THR A 174 -0.66 9.04 -12.60
CA THR A 174 -0.38 7.92 -13.50
C THR A 174 0.41 6.86 -12.75
N GLY A 175 0.09 5.59 -12.98
CA GLY A 175 0.77 4.48 -12.32
C GLY A 175 -0.09 3.23 -12.30
N ALA A 176 0.37 2.21 -11.59
CA ALA A 176 -0.32 0.94 -11.44
C ALA A 176 -0.41 0.52 -9.97
N VAL A 177 -1.45 -0.25 -9.66
CA VAL A 177 -1.60 -0.97 -8.40
C VAL A 177 -1.80 -2.44 -8.72
N GLU A 178 -1.01 -3.29 -8.12
CA GLU A 178 -1.04 -4.75 -8.33
C GLU A 178 -0.94 -5.50 -7.00
N PRO A 179 -1.63 -6.65 -6.87
CA PRO A 179 -1.47 -7.51 -5.70
C PRO A 179 -0.05 -8.10 -5.66
N ASP A 180 0.63 -7.97 -4.54
CA ASP A 180 1.87 -8.72 -4.30
C ASP A 180 1.53 -10.17 -3.93
N ARG A 181 1.54 -11.05 -4.95
CA ARG A 181 1.21 -12.47 -4.78
C ARG A 181 2.23 -13.17 -3.89
N GLY A 182 3.51 -12.83 -4.05
CA GLY A 182 4.58 -13.43 -3.29
C GLY A 182 4.47 -13.16 -1.81
N GLU A 183 4.27 -11.90 -1.44
CA GLU A 183 4.10 -11.51 -0.04
C GLU A 183 2.79 -12.03 0.57
N ASN A 184 1.69 -12.04 -0.20
CA ASN A 184 0.44 -12.62 0.27
C ASN A 184 0.59 -14.13 0.57
N GLU A 185 1.21 -14.89 -0.32
CA GLU A 185 1.44 -16.33 -0.08
C GLU A 185 2.46 -16.61 1.03
N LEU A 186 3.47 -15.76 1.16
CA LEU A 186 4.47 -15.90 2.21
C LEU A 186 3.86 -15.65 3.60
N PHE A 187 3.00 -14.66 3.72
CA PHE A 187 2.40 -14.26 4.98
C PHE A 187 1.22 -15.16 5.39
N TYR A 188 0.33 -15.47 4.46
CA TYR A 188 -0.91 -16.21 4.72
C TYR A 188 -0.84 -17.69 4.37
N GLY A 189 0.17 -18.11 3.64
CA GLY A 189 0.32 -19.46 3.14
C GLY A 189 -0.06 -19.60 1.66
N ARG A 190 0.35 -20.73 1.07
CA ARG A 190 0.15 -21.01 -0.35
C ARG A 190 -1.31 -20.90 -0.78
N GLY A 191 -1.56 -20.23 -1.89
CA GLY A 191 -2.91 -19.99 -2.44
C GLY A 191 -3.63 -18.78 -1.88
N ALA A 192 -2.99 -17.99 -1.01
CA ALA A 192 -3.54 -16.75 -0.48
C ALA A 192 -3.49 -15.63 -1.53
N SER A 193 -4.48 -15.59 -2.41
CA SER A 193 -4.64 -14.49 -3.35
C SER A 193 -5.31 -13.29 -2.69
N ALA A 194 -5.07 -12.08 -3.23
CA ALA A 194 -5.74 -10.87 -2.77
C ALA A 194 -7.28 -11.00 -2.79
N ARG A 195 -7.84 -11.71 -3.77
CA ARG A 195 -9.27 -12.02 -3.82
C ARG A 195 -9.72 -12.90 -2.66
N ALA A 196 -8.97 -13.97 -2.35
CA ALA A 196 -9.29 -14.87 -1.24
C ALA A 196 -9.24 -14.14 0.12
N ILE A 197 -8.30 -13.20 0.26
CA ILE A 197 -8.14 -12.40 1.49
C ILE A 197 -9.24 -11.33 1.60
N LEU A 198 -9.44 -10.54 0.56
CA LEU A 198 -10.25 -9.32 0.60
C LEU A 198 -11.72 -9.54 0.30
N VAL A 199 -12.04 -10.38 -0.71
CA VAL A 199 -13.43 -10.60 -1.15
C VAL A 199 -14.05 -11.77 -0.41
N GLU A 200 -13.33 -12.89 -0.33
CA GLU A 200 -13.85 -14.10 0.30
C GLU A 200 -13.64 -14.12 1.82
N GLY A 201 -12.79 -13.24 2.35
CA GLY A 201 -12.54 -13.09 3.80
C GLY A 201 -11.96 -14.33 4.46
N ARG A 202 -11.25 -15.20 3.70
CA ARG A 202 -10.74 -16.49 4.20
C ARG A 202 -9.61 -16.34 5.21
N TYR A 203 -8.94 -15.20 5.23
CA TYR A 203 -7.75 -14.97 6.03
C TYR A 203 -7.96 -13.76 6.96
N ASN A 204 -7.99 -14.01 8.25
CA ASN A 204 -8.04 -12.98 9.29
C ASN A 204 -6.86 -13.18 10.24
N THR A 205 -6.02 -12.16 10.39
CA THR A 205 -4.86 -12.18 11.28
C THR A 205 -5.02 -11.16 12.41
N GLU A 206 -4.39 -11.43 13.55
CA GLU A 206 -4.32 -10.48 14.65
C GLU A 206 -3.63 -9.19 14.26
N SER A 207 -2.52 -9.29 13.49
CA SER A 207 -1.78 -8.12 12.99
C SER A 207 -2.65 -7.15 12.18
N GLY A 208 -3.67 -7.64 11.46
CA GLY A 208 -4.63 -6.80 10.75
C GLY A 208 -5.74 -6.22 11.60
N GLN A 209 -5.89 -6.65 12.85
CA GLN A 209 -7.01 -6.27 13.71
C GLN A 209 -7.05 -4.76 13.97
N LYS A 210 -5.92 -4.14 14.28
CA LYS A 210 -5.83 -2.70 14.53
C LYS A 210 -6.29 -1.87 13.34
N LEU A 211 -5.88 -2.23 12.12
CA LEU A 211 -6.33 -1.57 10.90
C LEU A 211 -7.85 -1.67 10.72
N ARG A 212 -8.41 -2.88 10.90
CA ARG A 212 -9.85 -3.09 10.81
C ARG A 212 -10.63 -2.31 11.87
N GLN A 213 -10.10 -2.22 13.10
CA GLN A 213 -10.71 -1.44 14.18
C GLN A 213 -10.68 0.06 13.92
N LEU A 214 -9.57 0.60 13.40
CA LEU A 214 -9.48 2.02 13.03
C LEU A 214 -10.49 2.37 11.93
N LEU A 215 -10.63 1.51 10.92
CA LEU A 215 -11.56 1.75 9.81
C LEU A 215 -13.03 1.50 10.20
N ALA A 216 -13.30 0.61 11.18
CA ALA A 216 -14.66 0.30 11.63
C ALA A 216 -15.34 1.47 12.37
N GLN A 217 -14.60 2.54 12.67
CA GLN A 217 -15.16 3.76 13.27
C GLN A 217 -15.86 4.66 12.23
N TYR A 218 -15.70 4.34 10.96
CA TYR A 218 -16.19 5.09 9.81
C TYR A 218 -16.99 4.20 8.86
#